data_a995f2d690e2de3c6654e1f81fda5421
#
_entry.id   a995f2d690e2de3c6654e1f81fda5421
#
_cell.length_a   1.000
_cell.length_b   1.000
_cell.length_c   1.000
_cell.angle_alpha   90.00
_cell.angle_beta   90.00
_cell.angle_gamma   90.00
#
_symmetry.space_group_name_H-M   'P 1'
#
loop_
_entity.id
_entity.type
_entity.pdbx_description
1 polymer ?
#
loop_
_entity_poly.entity_id
_entity_poly.type
_entity_poly.pdbx_seq_one_letter_code
_entity_poly.pdbx_strand_id
1 'polypeptide(L)'
;MHLKNLNKFYFIDEFNQEDLKKIPVNTSVIYRDYSHTYKENLIHKINKFCKSKKIKFFISNNIDLAIKFRLDGIYVPSFYKKIDTLKAKVRGLTILGSAHNMKEINEKKKQCVDLIFIAPVFEVKKKNSYLGVVKFNNLSKLNNYKSIALGGINSKNLNKIKILNCYGFGSISYIKKSLEK
;
A
#
# COMPACT_ATOMS: atom_id res chain seq x y z
N MET A 1 18.72 4.90 8.83
CA MET A 1 17.74 3.77 8.76
C MET A 1 18.13 2.87 7.59
N HIS A 2 18.27 1.55 7.81
CA HIS A 2 18.61 0.63 6.73
C HIS A 2 17.37 0.30 5.90
N LEU A 3 17.46 0.44 4.56
CA LEU A 3 16.36 0.13 3.61
C LEU A 3 15.85 -1.32 3.72
N LYS A 4 16.71 -2.26 4.14
CA LYS A 4 16.34 -3.68 4.31
C LYS A 4 15.26 -3.87 5.39
N ASN A 5 15.24 -3.04 6.41
CA ASN A 5 14.32 -3.14 7.55
C ASN A 5 12.98 -2.41 7.35
N LEU A 6 12.85 -1.66 6.24
CA LEU A 6 11.60 -0.97 5.93
C LEU A 6 10.53 -1.95 5.44
N ASN A 7 9.29 -1.70 5.86
CA ASN A 7 8.15 -2.40 5.30
C ASN A 7 7.94 -1.98 3.86
N LYS A 8 7.72 -2.96 3.00
CA LYS A 8 7.50 -2.75 1.58
C LYS A 8 6.08 -3.15 1.22
N PHE A 9 5.49 -2.45 0.26
CA PHE A 9 4.15 -2.74 -0.22
C PHE A 9 4.18 -2.83 -1.75
N TYR A 10 3.81 -4.00 -2.26
CA TYR A 10 3.77 -4.28 -3.69
C TYR A 10 2.33 -4.27 -4.17
N PHE A 11 2.00 -3.35 -5.06
CA PHE A 11 0.70 -3.29 -5.70
C PHE A 11 0.69 -4.16 -6.95
N ILE A 12 -0.27 -5.06 -7.02
CA ILE A 12 -0.49 -5.94 -8.16
C ILE A 12 -1.92 -5.78 -8.68
N ASP A 13 -2.13 -5.96 -9.96
CA ASP A 13 -3.41 -6.04 -10.65
C ASP A 13 -3.66 -7.42 -11.27
N GLU A 14 -2.63 -8.26 -11.33
CA GLU A 14 -2.66 -9.64 -11.79
C GLU A 14 -1.88 -10.57 -10.84
N PHE A 15 -2.09 -11.88 -10.96
CA PHE A 15 -1.36 -12.89 -10.22
C PHE A 15 -0.24 -13.49 -11.06
N ASN A 16 0.99 -13.15 -10.74
CA ASN A 16 2.18 -13.82 -11.25
C ASN A 16 2.91 -14.49 -10.08
N GLN A 17 2.86 -15.83 -10.02
CA GLN A 17 3.45 -16.58 -8.93
C GLN A 17 4.97 -16.47 -8.90
N GLU A 18 5.63 -16.43 -10.06
CA GLU A 18 7.09 -16.33 -10.13
C GLU A 18 7.57 -14.96 -9.61
N ASP A 19 6.85 -13.88 -9.94
CA ASP A 19 7.14 -12.58 -9.38
C ASP A 19 6.98 -12.57 -7.86
N LEU A 20 5.89 -13.14 -7.36
CA LEU A 20 5.63 -13.17 -5.91
C LEU A 20 6.62 -14.06 -5.13
N LYS A 21 7.23 -15.07 -5.74
CA LYS A 21 8.30 -15.86 -5.12
C LYS A 21 9.56 -15.04 -4.85
N LYS A 22 9.84 -14.06 -5.69
CA LYS A 22 11.07 -13.25 -5.67
C LYS A 22 10.93 -11.93 -4.90
N ILE A 23 9.73 -11.59 -4.38
CA ILE A 23 9.57 -10.30 -3.68
C ILE A 23 10.51 -10.21 -2.47
N PRO A 24 11.07 -9.01 -2.19
CA PRO A 24 11.96 -8.82 -1.06
C PRO A 24 11.29 -9.16 0.27
N VAL A 25 12.07 -9.57 1.26
CA VAL A 25 11.58 -9.77 2.64
C VAL A 25 10.88 -8.52 3.18
N ASN A 26 9.94 -8.69 4.11
CA ASN A 26 9.10 -7.64 4.66
C ASN A 26 8.25 -6.91 3.60
N THR A 27 7.84 -7.63 2.54
CA THR A 27 6.92 -7.10 1.53
C THR A 27 5.51 -7.63 1.76
N SER A 28 4.55 -6.72 1.83
CA SER A 28 3.11 -7.01 1.80
C SER A 28 2.58 -6.82 0.38
N VAL A 29 1.59 -7.60 -0.01
CA VAL A 29 0.96 -7.53 -1.33
C VAL A 29 -0.39 -6.82 -1.21
N ILE A 30 -0.66 -5.89 -2.13
CA ILE A 30 -1.94 -5.20 -2.26
C ILE A 30 -2.49 -5.47 -3.65
N TYR A 31 -3.58 -6.26 -3.73
CA TYR A 31 -4.29 -6.48 -4.99
C TYR A 31 -5.24 -5.30 -5.26
N ARG A 32 -5.02 -4.64 -6.39
CA ARG A 32 -5.76 -3.45 -6.79
C ARG A 32 -6.19 -3.54 -8.25
N ASP A 33 -7.41 -3.99 -8.45
CA ASP A 33 -8.06 -4.04 -9.75
C ASP A 33 -8.95 -2.80 -9.95
N TYR A 34 -8.70 -2.05 -11.01
CA TYR A 34 -9.51 -0.88 -11.37
C TYR A 34 -10.77 -1.23 -12.18
N SER A 35 -10.86 -2.45 -12.72
CA SER A 35 -12.04 -2.94 -13.42
C SER A 35 -13.23 -3.19 -12.49
N HIS A 36 -12.97 -3.22 -11.17
CA HIS A 36 -13.94 -3.54 -10.12
C HIS A 36 -14.60 -4.93 -10.25
N THR A 37 -14.10 -5.78 -11.14
CA THR A 37 -14.58 -7.16 -11.35
C THR A 37 -13.67 -8.14 -10.61
N TYR A 38 -13.74 -8.13 -9.28
CA TYR A 38 -12.94 -9.04 -8.46
C TYR A 38 -13.33 -10.50 -8.69
N LYS A 39 -12.44 -11.25 -9.33
CA LYS A 39 -12.62 -12.70 -9.53
C LYS A 39 -12.24 -13.44 -8.25
N GLU A 40 -13.22 -14.02 -7.57
CA GLU A 40 -13.00 -14.72 -6.28
C GLU A 40 -11.94 -15.82 -6.38
N ASN A 41 -11.95 -16.60 -7.47
CA ASN A 41 -10.93 -17.62 -7.72
C ASN A 41 -9.50 -17.08 -7.76
N LEU A 42 -9.32 -15.87 -8.30
CA LEU A 42 -8.03 -15.20 -8.34
C LEU A 42 -7.60 -14.77 -6.93
N ILE A 43 -8.52 -14.16 -6.18
CA ILE A 43 -8.26 -13.77 -4.79
C ILE A 43 -7.88 -14.99 -3.94
N HIS A 44 -8.59 -16.09 -4.11
CA HIS A 44 -8.28 -17.34 -3.41
C HIS A 44 -6.88 -17.86 -3.74
N LYS A 45 -6.48 -17.86 -5.02
CA LYS A 45 -5.13 -18.27 -5.46
C LYS A 45 -4.05 -17.39 -4.84
N ILE A 46 -4.21 -16.05 -4.90
CA ILE A 46 -3.25 -15.10 -4.31
C ILE A 46 -3.15 -15.33 -2.80
N ASN A 47 -4.29 -15.43 -2.10
CA ASN A 47 -4.34 -15.61 -0.66
C ASN A 47 -3.65 -16.92 -0.22
N LYS A 48 -3.95 -18.04 -0.89
CA LYS A 48 -3.32 -19.34 -0.63
C LYS A 48 -1.79 -19.24 -0.77
N PHE A 49 -1.32 -18.62 -1.85
CA PHE A 49 0.11 -18.39 -2.06
C PHE A 49 0.71 -17.49 -0.97
N CYS A 50 0.10 -16.34 -0.69
CA CYS A 50 0.60 -15.40 0.32
C CYS A 50 0.68 -16.07 1.71
N LYS A 51 -0.34 -16.81 2.12
CA LYS A 51 -0.33 -17.57 3.39
C LYS A 51 0.81 -18.59 3.46
N SER A 52 1.04 -19.35 2.38
CA SER A 52 2.13 -20.36 2.34
C SER A 52 3.52 -19.72 2.48
N LYS A 53 3.67 -18.44 2.11
CA LYS A 53 4.91 -17.66 2.19
C LYS A 53 4.96 -16.67 3.35
N LYS A 54 3.95 -16.66 4.23
CA LYS A 54 3.81 -15.69 5.33
C LYS A 54 3.84 -14.23 4.86
N ILE A 55 3.31 -13.97 3.65
CA ILE A 55 3.19 -12.63 3.06
C ILE A 55 1.83 -12.07 3.45
N LYS A 56 1.78 -10.84 3.99
CA LYS A 56 0.51 -10.16 4.24
C LYS A 56 -0.16 -9.77 2.94
N PHE A 57 -1.47 -10.06 2.85
CA PHE A 57 -2.26 -9.83 1.66
C PHE A 57 -3.44 -8.91 1.93
N PHE A 58 -3.53 -7.83 1.15
CA PHE A 58 -4.57 -6.81 1.23
C PHE A 58 -5.31 -6.71 -0.10
N ILE A 59 -6.62 -6.43 -0.04
CA ILE A 59 -7.44 -6.15 -1.22
C ILE A 59 -7.90 -4.70 -1.22
N SER A 60 -7.90 -4.08 -2.40
CA SER A 60 -8.37 -2.70 -2.53
C SER A 60 -9.89 -2.64 -2.52
N ASN A 61 -10.43 -1.78 -1.64
CA ASN A 61 -11.82 -1.30 -1.69
C ASN A 61 -12.92 -2.39 -1.69
N ASN A 62 -12.64 -3.57 -1.10
CA ASN A 62 -13.62 -4.63 -1.00
C ASN A 62 -13.56 -5.33 0.37
N ILE A 63 -14.36 -4.83 1.31
CA ILE A 63 -14.39 -5.30 2.70
C ILE A 63 -14.97 -6.71 2.80
N ASP A 64 -16.03 -7.00 2.05
CA ASP A 64 -16.74 -8.27 2.12
C ASP A 64 -15.84 -9.43 1.65
N LEU A 65 -15.10 -9.24 0.57
CA LEU A 65 -14.12 -10.24 0.11
C LEU A 65 -12.94 -10.38 1.07
N ALA A 66 -12.49 -9.28 1.71
CA ALA A 66 -11.44 -9.38 2.71
C ALA A 66 -11.89 -10.23 3.91
N ILE A 67 -13.13 -10.08 4.36
CA ILE A 67 -13.73 -10.87 5.44
C ILE A 67 -13.93 -12.32 4.98
N LYS A 68 -14.56 -12.52 3.81
CA LYS A 68 -14.87 -13.85 3.25
C LYS A 68 -13.62 -14.73 3.13
N PHE A 69 -12.52 -14.18 2.63
CA PHE A 69 -11.27 -14.91 2.42
C PHE A 69 -10.30 -14.82 3.60
N ARG A 70 -10.68 -14.19 4.70
CA ARG A 70 -9.83 -13.98 5.89
C ARG A 70 -8.46 -13.43 5.50
N LEU A 71 -8.47 -12.30 4.77
CA LEU A 71 -7.27 -11.59 4.37
C LEU A 71 -6.68 -10.81 5.56
N ASP A 72 -5.45 -10.31 5.44
CA ASP A 72 -4.82 -9.50 6.48
C ASP A 72 -5.44 -8.10 6.60
N GLY A 73 -6.09 -7.61 5.54
CA GLY A 73 -6.78 -6.33 5.59
C GLY A 73 -7.21 -5.79 4.23
N ILE A 74 -7.49 -4.50 4.23
CA ILE A 74 -7.98 -3.75 3.07
C ILE A 74 -7.10 -2.55 2.78
N TYR A 75 -7.10 -2.13 1.51
CA TYR A 75 -6.54 -0.86 1.07
C TYR A 75 -7.65 0.08 0.62
N VAL A 76 -7.71 1.27 1.19
CA VAL A 76 -8.72 2.30 0.97
C VAL A 76 -8.10 3.46 0.17
N PRO A 77 -8.39 3.58 -1.14
CA PRO A 77 -7.85 4.65 -1.98
C PRO A 77 -8.27 6.05 -1.49
N SER A 78 -7.54 7.08 -1.91
CA SER A 78 -7.81 8.47 -1.54
C SER A 78 -9.21 8.95 -1.94
N PHE A 79 -9.69 8.50 -3.09
CA PHE A 79 -11.01 8.87 -3.62
C PHE A 79 -12.20 8.16 -2.92
N TYR A 80 -11.93 7.08 -2.16
CA TYR A 80 -12.98 6.38 -1.43
C TYR A 80 -13.37 7.15 -0.17
N LYS A 81 -14.63 7.59 -0.09
CA LYS A 81 -15.15 8.49 0.97
C LYS A 81 -16.10 7.81 1.96
N LYS A 82 -16.56 6.60 1.68
CA LYS A 82 -17.48 5.88 2.56
C LYS A 82 -16.85 5.55 3.91
N ILE A 83 -17.66 5.59 4.98
CA ILE A 83 -17.23 5.28 6.36
C ILE A 83 -17.76 3.89 6.75
N ASP A 84 -17.59 2.91 5.87
CA ASP A 84 -18.01 1.52 6.09
C ASP A 84 -16.86 0.62 6.59
N THR A 85 -15.68 1.19 6.69
CA THR A 85 -14.45 0.51 7.14
C THR A 85 -14.51 0.02 8.59
N LEU A 86 -15.44 0.50 9.39
CA LEU A 86 -15.68 -0.01 10.74
C LEU A 86 -15.97 -1.51 10.75
N LYS A 87 -16.69 -2.04 9.74
CA LYS A 87 -16.90 -3.49 9.59
C LYS A 87 -15.58 -4.26 9.53
N ALA A 88 -14.60 -3.74 8.80
CA ALA A 88 -13.27 -4.33 8.69
C ALA A 88 -12.54 -4.27 10.03
N LYS A 89 -12.64 -3.14 10.73
CA LYS A 89 -11.99 -2.94 12.03
C LYS A 89 -12.48 -3.90 13.10
N VAL A 90 -13.80 -4.06 13.21
CA VAL A 90 -14.43 -5.01 14.15
C VAL A 90 -14.01 -6.45 13.89
N ARG A 91 -13.69 -6.79 12.64
CA ARG A 91 -13.18 -8.12 12.25
C ARG A 91 -11.66 -8.26 12.38
N GLY A 92 -10.97 -7.29 12.99
CA GLY A 92 -9.53 -7.32 13.21
C GLY A 92 -8.68 -7.11 11.95
N LEU A 93 -9.27 -6.66 10.84
CA LEU A 93 -8.56 -6.39 9.60
C LEU A 93 -7.72 -5.11 9.72
N THR A 94 -6.51 -5.15 9.20
CA THR A 94 -5.67 -3.95 9.07
C THR A 94 -6.19 -3.07 7.92
N ILE A 95 -6.37 -1.77 8.18
CA ILE A 95 -6.87 -0.81 7.21
C ILE A 95 -5.73 0.09 6.75
N LEU A 96 -5.36 -0.04 5.48
CA LEU A 96 -4.38 0.80 4.80
C LEU A 96 -5.11 1.91 4.05
N GLY A 97 -4.79 3.18 4.32
CA GLY A 97 -5.38 4.30 3.60
C GLY A 97 -4.39 5.00 2.68
N SER A 98 -4.84 5.77 1.70
CA SER A 98 -3.97 6.68 0.95
C SER A 98 -4.51 8.10 0.89
N ALA A 99 -3.58 9.08 0.87
CA ALA A 99 -3.88 10.50 0.84
C ALA A 99 -2.79 11.29 0.10
N HIS A 100 -3.17 12.48 -0.43
CA HIS A 100 -2.29 13.38 -1.14
C HIS A 100 -2.02 14.69 -0.37
N ASN A 101 -2.84 14.99 0.62
CA ASN A 101 -2.81 16.23 1.40
C ASN A 101 -3.46 16.03 2.78
N MET A 102 -3.39 17.06 3.62
CA MET A 102 -3.90 16.99 4.99
C MET A 102 -5.42 16.81 5.08
N LYS A 103 -6.18 17.38 4.14
CA LYS A 103 -7.63 17.17 4.07
C LYS A 103 -7.96 15.68 3.90
N GLU A 104 -7.33 15.02 2.95
CA GLU A 104 -7.52 13.58 2.70
C GLU A 104 -7.02 12.72 3.86
N ILE A 105 -5.93 13.12 4.54
CA ILE A 105 -5.47 12.47 5.77
C ILE A 105 -6.57 12.51 6.84
N ASN A 106 -7.20 13.65 7.03
CA ASN A 106 -8.30 13.79 8.00
C ASN A 106 -9.54 12.96 7.61
N GLU A 107 -9.82 12.78 6.32
CA GLU A 107 -10.85 11.86 5.86
C GLU A 107 -10.49 10.39 6.19
N LYS A 108 -9.24 10.00 6.00
CA LYS A 108 -8.76 8.66 6.37
C LYS A 108 -8.82 8.41 7.89
N LYS A 109 -8.66 9.45 8.72
CA LYS A 109 -8.91 9.36 10.17
C LYS A 109 -10.32 8.87 10.47
N LYS A 110 -11.34 9.47 9.83
CA LYS A 110 -12.74 9.06 9.98
C LYS A 110 -12.99 7.61 9.53
N GLN A 111 -12.17 7.11 8.62
CA GLN A 111 -12.20 5.74 8.12
C GLN A 111 -11.38 4.76 8.99
N CYS A 112 -10.87 5.17 10.15
CA CYS A 112 -10.14 4.34 11.10
C CYS A 112 -8.94 3.60 10.51
N VAL A 113 -8.18 4.23 9.59
CA VAL A 113 -6.99 3.61 8.98
C VAL A 113 -5.91 3.37 10.03
N ASP A 114 -5.11 2.31 9.86
CA ASP A 114 -3.98 1.97 10.72
C ASP A 114 -2.66 2.54 10.17
N LEU A 115 -2.51 2.51 8.83
CA LEU A 115 -1.35 3.05 8.14
C LEU A 115 -1.81 3.91 6.97
N ILE A 116 -1.01 4.96 6.66
CA ILE A 116 -1.38 5.89 5.60
C ILE A 116 -0.29 6.02 4.55
N PHE A 117 -0.65 5.77 3.30
CA PHE A 117 0.19 6.05 2.14
C PHE A 117 0.07 7.53 1.78
N ILE A 118 1.19 8.24 1.77
CA ILE A 118 1.27 9.64 1.35
C ILE A 118 1.92 9.70 -0.04
N ALA A 119 1.20 10.23 -1.03
CA ALA A 119 1.57 10.15 -2.44
C ALA A 119 1.23 11.42 -3.23
N PRO A 120 1.90 11.65 -4.38
CA PRO A 120 3.13 11.00 -4.79
C PRO A 120 4.34 11.68 -4.13
N VAL A 121 5.27 10.89 -3.60
CA VAL A 121 6.47 11.47 -2.94
C VAL A 121 7.50 11.96 -3.94
N PHE A 122 7.67 11.26 -5.06
CA PHE A 122 8.53 11.65 -6.17
C PHE A 122 7.73 11.77 -7.47
N GLU A 123 8.36 12.31 -8.50
CA GLU A 123 7.76 12.50 -9.81
C GLU A 123 7.21 11.20 -10.41
N VAL A 124 6.00 11.28 -10.98
CA VAL A 124 5.34 10.19 -11.72
C VAL A 124 4.88 10.71 -13.06
N LYS A 125 5.07 9.90 -14.12
CA LYS A 125 4.81 10.28 -15.53
C LYS A 125 3.41 10.88 -15.79
N LYS A 126 2.42 10.58 -14.95
CA LYS A 126 1.01 10.99 -15.15
C LYS A 126 0.57 12.15 -14.24
N LYS A 127 1.46 12.73 -13.44
CA LYS A 127 1.12 13.82 -12.52
C LYS A 127 2.17 14.92 -12.58
N ASN A 128 1.72 16.15 -12.79
CA ASN A 128 2.60 17.32 -12.90
C ASN A 128 3.16 17.80 -11.54
N SER A 129 2.70 17.24 -10.44
CA SER A 129 3.14 17.66 -9.11
C SER A 129 3.44 16.46 -8.21
N TYR A 130 4.44 16.61 -7.36
CA TYR A 130 4.82 15.67 -6.31
C TYR A 130 5.22 16.42 -5.03
N LEU A 131 5.26 15.72 -3.92
CA LEU A 131 5.49 16.32 -2.60
C LEU A 131 6.96 16.66 -2.35
N GLY A 132 7.87 15.82 -2.82
CA GLY A 132 9.27 15.88 -2.40
C GLY A 132 9.46 15.49 -0.94
N VAL A 133 10.72 15.52 -0.49
CA VAL A 133 11.10 15.10 0.87
C VAL A 133 10.50 16.00 1.94
N VAL A 134 10.58 17.31 1.76
CA VAL A 134 10.16 18.28 2.78
C VAL A 134 8.65 18.22 3.04
N LYS A 135 7.84 18.33 1.99
CA LYS A 135 6.37 18.27 2.14
C LYS A 135 5.90 16.91 2.67
N PHE A 136 6.52 15.82 2.21
CA PHE A 136 6.22 14.50 2.74
C PHE A 136 6.49 14.42 4.24
N ASN A 137 7.68 14.84 4.69
CA ASN A 137 8.06 14.80 6.09
C ASN A 137 7.16 15.67 6.98
N ASN A 138 6.74 16.85 6.47
CA ASN A 138 5.80 17.72 7.18
C ASN A 138 4.43 17.01 7.34
N LEU A 139 3.87 16.45 6.27
CA LEU A 139 2.61 15.72 6.35
C LEU A 139 2.73 14.50 7.28
N SER A 140 3.84 13.78 7.23
CA SER A 140 4.09 12.62 8.08
C SER A 140 4.23 12.99 9.56
N LYS A 141 4.83 14.13 9.90
CA LYS A 141 4.96 14.61 11.29
C LYS A 141 3.65 15.16 11.85
N LEU A 142 2.85 15.82 11.01
CA LEU A 142 1.57 16.43 11.42
C LEU A 142 0.45 15.41 11.62
N ASN A 143 0.62 14.19 11.15
CA ASN A 143 -0.33 13.11 11.38
C ASN A 143 0.25 12.06 12.34
N ASN A 144 -0.58 11.47 13.18
CA ASN A 144 -0.17 10.48 14.17
C ASN A 144 -0.14 9.05 13.62
N TYR A 145 -0.13 8.89 12.29
CA TYR A 145 -0.12 7.57 11.64
C TYR A 145 1.28 7.15 11.22
N LYS A 146 1.50 5.84 11.15
CA LYS A 146 2.65 5.28 10.46
C LYS A 146 2.53 5.58 8.97
N SER A 147 3.28 6.57 8.49
CA SER A 147 3.25 7.03 7.11
C SER A 147 4.07 6.12 6.20
N ILE A 148 3.56 5.85 5.02
CA ILE A 148 4.21 5.03 3.99
C ILE A 148 4.41 5.90 2.75
N ALA A 149 5.64 5.95 2.25
CA ALA A 149 5.97 6.70 1.04
C ALA A 149 5.44 5.96 -0.20
N LEU A 150 4.70 6.66 -1.08
CA LEU A 150 4.18 6.07 -2.31
C LEU A 150 4.33 7.04 -3.48
N GLY A 151 4.56 6.50 -4.68
CA GLY A 151 4.60 7.24 -5.95
C GLY A 151 5.99 7.70 -6.36
N GLY A 152 6.36 7.38 -7.59
CA GLY A 152 7.61 7.77 -8.23
C GLY A 152 8.87 7.08 -7.71
N ILE A 153 8.76 6.09 -6.83
CA ILE A 153 9.89 5.38 -6.24
C ILE A 153 10.51 4.44 -7.26
N ASN A 154 11.82 4.60 -7.48
CA ASN A 154 12.62 3.81 -8.43
C ASN A 154 14.08 3.69 -7.92
N SER A 155 14.92 2.95 -8.64
CA SER A 155 16.33 2.71 -8.26
C SER A 155 17.16 4.00 -8.11
N LYS A 156 16.89 5.04 -8.91
CA LYS A 156 17.65 6.31 -8.88
C LYS A 156 17.36 7.14 -7.62
N ASN A 157 16.14 7.04 -7.06
CA ASN A 157 15.73 7.84 -5.89
C ASN A 157 15.54 7.02 -4.61
N LEU A 158 15.82 5.72 -4.64
CA LEU A 158 15.63 4.82 -3.50
C LEU A 158 16.40 5.29 -2.25
N ASN A 159 17.60 5.81 -2.42
CA ASN A 159 18.40 6.33 -1.31
C ASN A 159 17.74 7.52 -0.59
N LYS A 160 16.90 8.30 -1.29
CA LYS A 160 16.16 9.41 -0.68
C LYS A 160 15.07 8.93 0.31
N ILE A 161 14.68 7.66 0.27
CA ILE A 161 13.74 7.09 1.27
C ILE A 161 14.34 7.09 2.67
N LYS A 162 15.66 7.00 2.79
CA LYS A 162 16.36 7.01 4.09
C LYS A 162 16.14 8.30 4.90
N ILE A 163 15.88 9.42 4.22
CA ILE A 163 15.64 10.73 4.84
C ILE A 163 14.15 11.09 4.95
N LEU A 164 13.26 10.17 4.55
CA LEU A 164 11.83 10.30 4.78
C LEU A 164 11.46 9.82 6.17
N ASN A 165 10.58 10.56 6.83
CA ASN A 165 9.94 10.13 8.06
C ASN A 165 8.83 9.12 7.74
N CYS A 166 9.22 7.89 7.35
CA CYS A 166 8.27 6.87 6.92
C CYS A 166 8.53 5.51 7.59
N TYR A 167 7.45 4.77 7.80
CA TYR A 167 7.44 3.39 8.29
C TYR A 167 7.80 2.38 7.20
N GLY A 168 7.59 2.76 5.94
CA GLY A 168 7.83 1.92 4.78
C GLY A 168 7.57 2.65 3.47
N PHE A 169 7.61 1.91 2.38
CA PHE A 169 7.29 2.46 1.07
C PHE A 169 6.52 1.46 0.20
N GLY A 170 5.69 1.99 -0.70
CA GLY A 170 4.98 1.23 -1.72
C GLY A 170 5.50 1.55 -3.12
N SER A 171 5.65 0.54 -3.95
CA SER A 171 6.04 0.71 -5.35
C SER A 171 5.52 -0.44 -6.21
N ILE A 172 5.19 -0.13 -7.47
CA ILE A 172 4.96 -1.12 -8.52
C ILE A 172 6.28 -1.33 -9.28
N SER A 173 6.76 -0.26 -9.92
CA SER A 173 7.86 -0.34 -10.88
C SER A 173 9.20 -0.74 -10.25
N TYR A 174 9.52 -0.26 -9.04
CA TYR A 174 10.78 -0.59 -8.38
C TYR A 174 10.81 -2.07 -7.98
N ILE A 175 9.73 -2.58 -7.39
CA ILE A 175 9.66 -3.98 -6.96
C ILE A 175 9.67 -4.88 -8.20
N LYS A 176 8.84 -4.61 -9.22
CA LYS A 176 8.84 -5.37 -10.49
C LYS A 176 10.23 -5.45 -11.12
N LYS A 177 10.94 -4.32 -11.28
CA LYS A 177 12.31 -4.31 -11.81
C LYS A 177 13.35 -5.01 -10.94
N SER A 178 13.12 -5.13 -9.63
CA SER A 178 14.02 -5.89 -8.76
C SER A 178 13.82 -7.41 -8.88
N LEU A 179 12.73 -7.85 -9.50
CA LEU A 179 12.41 -9.26 -9.75
C LEU A 179 13.01 -9.76 -11.07
N GLU A 180 13.34 -8.84 -11.98
CA GLU A 180 13.94 -9.11 -13.30
C GLU A 180 15.47 -9.29 -13.24
N LYS A 181 16.07 -9.11 -12.06
CA LYS A 181 17.50 -9.33 -11.77
C LYS A 181 17.71 -10.64 -11.02
#